data_f243a5015ad93f8952c4fb9065a682b0
#
_entry.id   f243a5015ad93f8952c4fb9065a682b0
#
_cell.length_a   1.000
_cell.length_b   1.000
_cell.length_c   1.000
_cell.angle_alpha   90.00
_cell.angle_beta   90.00
_cell.angle_gamma   90.00
#
_symmetry.space_group_name_H-M   'P 1'
#
loop_
_entity.id
_entity.type
_entity.pdbx_description
1 polymer ?
#
loop_
_entity_poly.entity_id
_entity_poly.type
_entity_poly.pdbx_seq_one_letter_code
_entity_poly.pdbx_strand_id
1 'polypeptide(L)'
;MPCDCSDTAVFAGLARQLPRDAVWVTSDLRRTHETARAIVHAGLPGPDPIPGPDALAIPGLAEQSFGEWQGLTYDELRHSRGGAFHRFWHAPAHERAPGGESFLDLMERVTRAIHQVFDANRGRDIIAIAHGGTIRAALGLALGLEPEACLAFTMENCSVTRLDHVEGPGMGHGWRVVTVNRPPR
;
A
#
# COMPACT_ATOMS: atom_id res chain seq x y z
N MET A 1 6.14 4.32 12.91
CA MET A 1 6.10 3.16 13.82
C MET A 1 6.89 2.03 13.18
N PRO A 2 7.66 1.21 13.93
CA PRO A 2 8.32 0.01 13.40
C PRO A 2 7.30 -1.08 13.08
N CYS A 3 7.71 -2.10 12.29
CA CYS A 3 6.93 -3.32 12.09
C CYS A 3 7.11 -4.24 13.31
N ASP A 4 6.04 -4.90 13.73
CA ASP A 4 6.17 -6.06 14.62
C ASP A 4 6.44 -7.30 13.76
N CYS A 5 7.68 -7.79 13.82
CA CYS A 5 8.14 -8.96 13.07
C CYS A 5 8.24 -10.23 13.95
N SER A 6 7.61 -10.25 15.11
CA SER A 6 7.71 -11.37 16.06
C SER A 6 6.99 -12.66 15.60
N ASP A 7 5.87 -12.51 14.86
CA ASP A 7 5.16 -13.66 14.29
C ASP A 7 5.80 -14.14 12.99
N THR A 8 6.80 -14.99 13.10
CA THR A 8 7.54 -15.55 11.95
C THR A 8 6.67 -16.39 11.01
N ALA A 9 5.55 -16.97 11.50
CA ALA A 9 4.66 -17.77 10.67
C ALA A 9 3.95 -16.94 9.60
N VAL A 10 3.62 -15.68 9.91
CA VAL A 10 3.07 -14.70 8.97
C VAL A 10 4.02 -14.49 7.80
N PHE A 11 5.30 -14.22 8.07
CA PHE A 11 6.30 -13.96 7.02
C PHE A 11 6.64 -15.21 6.22
N ALA A 12 6.66 -16.40 6.84
CA ALA A 12 6.78 -17.66 6.13
C ALA A 12 5.57 -17.91 5.20
N GLY A 13 4.37 -17.55 5.64
CA GLY A 13 3.16 -17.57 4.81
C GLY A 13 3.26 -16.65 3.60
N LEU A 14 3.74 -15.42 3.77
CA LEU A 14 3.99 -14.49 2.68
C LEU A 14 5.04 -15.02 1.71
N ALA A 15 6.17 -15.54 2.21
CA ALA A 15 7.25 -16.08 1.40
C ALA A 15 6.79 -17.23 0.48
N ARG A 16 5.80 -18.01 0.91
CA ARG A 16 5.21 -19.09 0.08
C ARG A 16 4.26 -18.57 -1.01
N GLN A 17 3.65 -17.42 -0.80
CA GLN A 17 2.61 -16.88 -1.69
C GLN A 17 3.15 -15.95 -2.77
N LEU A 18 4.28 -15.31 -2.50
CA LEU A 18 4.84 -14.28 -3.36
C LEU A 18 5.73 -14.89 -4.45
N PRO A 19 5.81 -14.26 -5.64
CA PRO A 19 6.65 -14.75 -6.74
C PRO A 19 8.15 -14.67 -6.38
N ARG A 20 8.93 -15.65 -6.87
CA ARG A 20 10.37 -15.78 -6.51
C ARG A 20 11.27 -14.81 -7.26
N ASP A 21 10.93 -14.49 -8.51
CA ASP A 21 11.77 -13.67 -9.41
C ASP A 21 11.15 -12.27 -9.65
N ALA A 22 10.67 -11.64 -8.58
CA ALA A 22 10.01 -10.36 -8.65
C ALA A 22 10.97 -9.19 -8.44
N VAL A 23 10.59 -8.05 -8.99
CA VAL A 23 11.14 -6.75 -8.58
C VAL A 23 10.53 -6.36 -7.24
N TRP A 24 11.37 -5.93 -6.31
CA TRP A 24 10.92 -5.48 -5.00
C TRP A 24 10.90 -3.97 -4.91
N VAL A 25 9.76 -3.42 -4.50
CA VAL A 25 9.60 -2.01 -4.17
C VAL A 25 8.95 -1.85 -2.79
N THR A 26 9.32 -0.82 -2.08
CA THR A 26 8.76 -0.45 -0.78
C THR A 26 8.33 1.02 -0.80
N SER A 27 7.53 1.46 0.15
CA SER A 27 7.49 2.89 0.48
C SER A 27 8.80 3.30 1.18
N ASP A 28 8.97 4.58 1.44
CA ASP A 28 10.09 5.14 2.22
C ASP A 28 9.91 4.95 3.75
N LEU A 29 8.81 4.36 4.20
CA LEU A 29 8.54 4.20 5.62
C LEU A 29 9.22 2.93 6.19
N ARG A 30 9.91 3.10 7.33
CA ARG A 30 10.72 2.06 7.98
C ARG A 30 10.02 0.69 8.09
N ARG A 31 8.73 0.67 8.42
CA ARG A 31 7.96 -0.58 8.58
C ARG A 31 7.88 -1.42 7.30
N THR A 32 7.86 -0.81 6.12
CA THR A 32 7.84 -1.56 4.85
C THR A 32 9.18 -2.22 4.56
N HIS A 33 10.29 -1.56 4.90
CA HIS A 33 11.63 -2.13 4.80
C HIS A 33 11.81 -3.30 5.78
N GLU A 34 11.33 -3.15 7.02
CA GLU A 34 11.37 -4.21 8.03
C GLU A 34 10.54 -5.43 7.60
N THR A 35 9.34 -5.21 7.05
CA THR A 35 8.49 -6.27 6.47
C THR A 35 9.20 -6.97 5.30
N ALA A 36 9.80 -6.23 4.37
CA ALA A 36 10.54 -6.83 3.25
C ALA A 36 11.67 -7.74 3.75
N ARG A 37 12.48 -7.26 4.70
CA ARG A 37 13.54 -8.07 5.32
C ARG A 37 13.02 -9.34 5.99
N ALA A 38 11.92 -9.23 6.72
CA ALA A 38 11.32 -10.38 7.39
C ALA A 38 10.84 -11.46 6.40
N ILE A 39 10.27 -11.06 5.25
CA ILE A 39 9.86 -11.98 4.18
C ILE A 39 11.09 -12.66 3.55
N VAL A 40 12.17 -11.92 3.29
CA VAL A 40 13.42 -12.49 2.75
C VAL A 40 14.04 -13.47 3.76
N HIS A 41 14.12 -13.12 5.03
CA HIS A 41 14.59 -14.01 6.09
C HIS A 41 13.72 -15.27 6.23
N ALA A 42 12.45 -15.21 5.85
CA ALA A 42 11.55 -16.35 5.82
C ALA A 42 11.73 -17.25 4.57
N GLY A 43 12.69 -16.94 3.69
CA GLY A 43 13.15 -17.81 2.59
C GLY A 43 12.66 -17.42 1.20
N LEU A 44 12.01 -16.26 1.02
CA LEU A 44 11.76 -15.75 -0.33
C LEU A 44 13.03 -15.07 -0.86
N PRO A 45 13.57 -15.47 -2.03
CA PRO A 45 14.68 -14.75 -2.65
C PRO A 45 14.33 -13.28 -2.85
N GLY A 46 15.20 -12.41 -2.41
CA GLY A 46 15.08 -10.97 -2.58
C GLY A 46 16.42 -10.38 -3.03
N PRO A 47 16.49 -9.08 -3.30
CA PRO A 47 17.75 -8.43 -3.58
C PRO A 47 18.71 -8.61 -2.40
N ASP A 48 19.95 -8.99 -2.68
CA ASP A 48 20.99 -9.14 -1.67
C ASP A 48 22.13 -8.15 -1.99
N PRO A 49 22.48 -7.24 -1.13
CA PRO A 49 21.74 -6.96 0.11
C PRO A 49 20.34 -6.43 -0.23
N ILE A 50 19.35 -6.67 0.64
CA ILE A 50 18.09 -5.89 0.54
C ILE A 50 18.57 -4.45 0.56
N PRO A 51 18.39 -3.68 -0.52
CA PRO A 51 18.96 -2.37 -0.61
C PRO A 51 18.60 -1.60 0.65
N GLY A 52 19.54 -0.83 1.16
CA GLY A 52 19.24 0.11 2.22
C GLY A 52 18.04 0.97 1.84
N PRO A 53 17.52 1.79 2.73
CA PRO A 53 16.25 2.51 2.56
C PRO A 53 16.10 3.22 1.19
N ASP A 54 17.19 3.51 0.52
CA ASP A 54 17.19 4.40 -0.65
C ASP A 54 17.05 3.72 -2.03
N ALA A 55 17.29 2.42 -2.16
CA ALA A 55 17.41 1.80 -3.49
C ALA A 55 16.12 1.18 -4.04
N LEU A 56 15.16 0.82 -3.17
CA LEU A 56 13.82 0.30 -3.56
C LEU A 56 12.68 1.20 -3.02
N ALA A 57 13.00 2.28 -2.33
CA ALA A 57 12.01 3.14 -1.74
C ALA A 57 11.34 4.02 -2.79
N ILE A 58 10.02 3.91 -2.88
CA ILE A 58 9.18 4.74 -3.72
C ILE A 58 8.30 5.62 -2.81
N PRO A 59 8.66 6.90 -2.57
CA PRO A 59 7.89 7.78 -1.69
C PRO A 59 6.41 7.91 -2.10
N GLY A 60 6.16 7.79 -3.40
CA GLY A 60 4.80 7.75 -3.95
C GLY A 60 3.93 6.60 -3.45
N LEU A 61 4.49 5.57 -2.82
CA LEU A 61 3.77 4.44 -2.21
C LEU A 61 3.63 4.57 -0.67
N ALA A 62 4.00 5.70 -0.07
CA ALA A 62 3.82 5.94 1.36
C ALA A 62 2.33 5.91 1.77
N GLU A 63 2.06 5.67 3.05
CA GLU A 63 0.71 5.75 3.60
C GLU A 63 0.18 7.18 3.57
N GLN A 64 -1.15 7.34 3.63
CA GLN A 64 -1.80 8.63 3.74
C GLN A 64 -1.22 9.44 4.89
N SER A 65 -0.85 10.68 4.59
CA SER A 65 -0.40 11.61 5.62
C SER A 65 -1.61 12.21 6.34
N PHE A 66 -1.74 11.91 7.63
CA PHE A 66 -2.73 12.55 8.48
C PHE A 66 -2.22 13.82 9.16
N GLY A 67 -1.07 14.35 8.72
CA GLY A 67 -0.51 15.62 9.20
C GLY A 67 -0.45 15.71 10.73
N GLU A 68 -1.08 16.74 11.30
CA GLU A 68 -1.12 16.97 12.75
C GLU A 68 -1.87 15.87 13.54
N TRP A 69 -2.59 14.99 12.86
CA TRP A 69 -3.31 13.89 13.50
C TRP A 69 -2.48 12.62 13.61
N GLN A 70 -1.28 12.60 13.04
CA GLN A 70 -0.40 11.44 13.14
C GLN A 70 0.01 11.15 14.59
N GLY A 71 -0.15 9.90 15.00
CA GLY A 71 0.21 9.44 16.33
C GLY A 71 -0.85 9.69 17.42
N LEU A 72 -1.94 10.37 17.08
CA LEU A 72 -3.06 10.55 18.02
C LEU A 72 -4.00 9.35 17.98
N THR A 73 -4.54 9.00 19.12
CA THR A 73 -5.65 8.04 19.24
C THR A 73 -6.96 8.66 18.77
N TYR A 74 -7.95 7.80 18.44
CA TYR A 74 -9.29 8.25 18.05
C TYR A 74 -9.93 9.17 19.11
N ASP A 75 -9.75 8.84 20.39
CA ASP A 75 -10.32 9.62 21.50
C ASP A 75 -9.63 10.99 21.63
N GLU A 76 -8.32 11.05 21.47
CA GLU A 76 -7.58 12.33 21.45
C GLU A 76 -8.03 13.21 20.29
N LEU A 77 -8.20 12.63 19.09
CA LEU A 77 -8.73 13.35 17.93
C LEU A 77 -10.14 13.89 18.17
N ARG A 78 -11.03 13.06 18.69
CA ARG A 78 -12.42 13.43 19.00
C ARG A 78 -12.50 14.58 19.99
N HIS A 79 -11.67 14.59 21.01
CA HIS A 79 -11.65 15.64 22.03
C HIS A 79 -10.97 16.94 21.57
N SER A 80 -9.96 16.83 20.69
CA SER A 80 -9.13 18.00 20.34
C SER A 80 -9.64 18.81 19.17
N ARG A 81 -10.49 18.28 18.28
CA ARG A 81 -10.69 18.85 16.92
C ARG A 81 -12.15 19.11 16.52
N GLY A 82 -13.11 18.96 17.36
CA GLY A 82 -14.50 19.43 17.15
C GLY A 82 -15.03 19.29 15.71
N GLY A 83 -15.34 20.40 15.07
CA GLY A 83 -15.96 20.41 13.72
C GLY A 83 -15.08 19.91 12.57
N ALA A 84 -13.74 19.99 12.65
CA ALA A 84 -12.85 19.49 11.61
C ALA A 84 -12.86 17.94 11.58
N PHE A 85 -12.90 17.31 12.75
CA PHE A 85 -13.05 15.88 12.87
C PHE A 85 -14.38 15.37 12.28
N HIS A 86 -15.48 16.06 12.55
CA HIS A 86 -16.78 15.70 11.98
C HIS A 86 -16.79 15.79 10.45
N ARG A 87 -16.29 16.86 9.86
CA ARG A 87 -16.22 17.01 8.40
C ARG A 87 -15.43 15.91 7.74
N PHE A 88 -14.26 15.58 8.30
CA PHE A 88 -13.41 14.52 7.78
C PHE A 88 -14.15 13.18 7.67
N TRP A 89 -14.96 12.80 8.68
CA TRP A 89 -15.69 11.53 8.65
C TRP A 89 -16.98 11.56 7.82
N HIS A 90 -17.46 12.75 7.45
CA HIS A 90 -18.57 12.86 6.49
C HIS A 90 -18.15 12.73 5.03
N ALA A 91 -16.91 13.10 4.70
CA ALA A 91 -16.35 13.00 3.37
C ALA A 91 -14.87 12.60 3.42
N PRO A 92 -14.55 11.40 3.97
CA PRO A 92 -13.17 11.02 4.30
C PRO A 92 -12.24 10.91 3.09
N ALA A 93 -12.78 10.75 1.87
CA ALA A 93 -11.96 10.74 0.67
C ALA A 93 -11.52 12.14 0.22
N HIS A 94 -12.31 13.17 0.49
CA HIS A 94 -12.07 14.54 -0.01
C HIS A 94 -11.52 15.48 1.05
N GLU A 95 -11.87 15.27 2.30
CA GLU A 95 -11.39 16.12 3.40
C GLU A 95 -9.95 15.78 3.78
N ARG A 96 -9.23 16.81 4.23
CA ARG A 96 -7.83 16.70 4.66
C ARG A 96 -7.70 16.87 6.17
N ALA A 97 -6.87 16.04 6.78
CA ALA A 97 -6.35 16.35 8.10
C ALA A 97 -5.47 17.62 8.02
N PRO A 98 -5.42 18.46 9.06
CA PRO A 98 -4.56 19.66 9.07
C PRO A 98 -3.10 19.30 8.80
N GLY A 99 -2.49 19.93 7.78
CA GLY A 99 -1.13 19.62 7.35
C GLY A 99 -0.95 18.24 6.69
N GLY A 100 -2.04 17.53 6.43
CA GLY A 100 -2.04 16.22 5.78
C GLY A 100 -2.57 16.26 4.34
N GLU A 101 -2.82 15.07 3.80
CA GLU A 101 -3.42 14.87 2.48
C GLU A 101 -4.82 14.25 2.59
N SER A 102 -5.68 14.48 1.60
CA SER A 102 -6.92 13.74 1.42
C SER A 102 -6.65 12.35 0.84
N PHE A 103 -7.62 11.46 0.88
CA PHE A 103 -7.49 10.18 0.21
C PHE A 103 -7.42 10.34 -1.33
N LEU A 104 -8.05 11.39 -1.87
CA LEU A 104 -7.94 11.74 -3.28
C LEU A 104 -6.50 12.13 -3.67
N ASP A 105 -5.81 12.94 -2.85
CA ASP A 105 -4.39 13.28 -3.07
C ASP A 105 -3.51 12.02 -3.04
N LEU A 106 -3.79 11.12 -2.08
CA LEU A 106 -3.13 9.81 -2.00
C LEU A 106 -3.33 9.01 -3.30
N MET A 107 -4.58 8.90 -3.79
CA MET A 107 -4.89 8.17 -5.02
C MET A 107 -4.13 8.72 -6.22
N GLU A 108 -4.06 10.04 -6.39
CA GLU A 108 -3.31 10.66 -7.48
C GLU A 108 -1.81 10.36 -7.40
N ARG A 109 -1.23 10.45 -6.19
CA ARG A 109 0.18 10.17 -5.95
C ARG A 109 0.53 8.70 -6.19
N VAL A 110 -0.31 7.80 -5.68
CA VAL A 110 -0.14 6.35 -5.83
C VAL A 110 -0.29 5.94 -7.30
N THR A 111 -1.27 6.48 -8.01
CA THR A 111 -1.46 6.22 -9.45
C THR A 111 -0.21 6.55 -10.24
N ARG A 112 0.38 7.74 -10.02
CA ARG A 112 1.63 8.13 -10.68
C ARG A 112 2.78 7.17 -10.34
N ALA A 113 2.91 6.79 -9.07
CA ALA A 113 3.95 5.87 -8.63
C ALA A 113 3.79 4.47 -9.24
N ILE A 114 2.58 3.94 -9.30
CA ILE A 114 2.29 2.63 -9.92
C ILE A 114 2.67 2.66 -11.42
N HIS A 115 2.26 3.68 -12.17
CA HIS A 115 2.64 3.80 -13.57
C HIS A 115 4.16 3.86 -13.77
N GLN A 116 4.88 4.64 -12.97
CA GLN A 116 6.34 4.74 -13.04
C GLN A 116 7.01 3.38 -12.76
N VAL A 117 6.60 2.69 -11.70
CA VAL A 117 7.14 1.37 -11.36
C VAL A 117 6.82 0.34 -12.45
N PHE A 118 5.60 0.37 -12.96
CA PHE A 118 5.15 -0.52 -14.02
C PHE A 118 5.92 -0.31 -15.32
N ASP A 119 6.04 0.93 -15.78
CA ASP A 119 6.75 1.27 -17.02
C ASP A 119 8.24 0.89 -16.97
N ALA A 120 8.86 1.02 -15.82
CA ALA A 120 10.26 0.62 -15.61
C ALA A 120 10.46 -0.90 -15.54
N ASN A 121 9.39 -1.69 -15.33
CA ASN A 121 9.50 -3.13 -15.04
C ASN A 121 8.51 -3.98 -15.87
N ARG A 122 8.23 -3.59 -17.10
CA ARG A 122 7.30 -4.29 -17.99
C ARG A 122 7.61 -5.77 -18.12
N GLY A 123 6.59 -6.62 -18.07
CA GLY A 123 6.71 -8.06 -18.21
C GLY A 123 7.32 -8.77 -17.01
N ARG A 124 7.48 -8.10 -15.87
CA ARG A 124 8.00 -8.68 -14.64
C ARG A 124 6.96 -8.67 -13.52
N ASP A 125 7.04 -9.64 -12.63
CA ASP A 125 6.33 -9.58 -11.37
C ASP A 125 6.95 -8.51 -10.47
N ILE A 126 6.10 -7.79 -9.74
CA ILE A 126 6.49 -6.73 -8.81
C ILE A 126 5.91 -7.05 -7.43
N ILE A 127 6.75 -7.10 -6.41
CA ILE A 127 6.32 -7.14 -5.01
C ILE A 127 6.42 -5.73 -4.45
N ALA A 128 5.27 -5.12 -4.13
CA ALA A 128 5.20 -3.81 -3.50
C ALA A 128 4.82 -3.96 -2.02
N ILE A 129 5.72 -3.60 -1.12
CA ILE A 129 5.42 -3.54 0.31
C ILE A 129 4.94 -2.13 0.61
N ALA A 130 3.65 -2.00 0.86
CA ALA A 130 2.97 -0.72 0.98
C ALA A 130 2.00 -0.69 2.19
N HIS A 131 0.91 0.04 2.09
CA HIS A 131 0.04 0.38 3.20
C HIS A 131 -1.43 0.24 2.81
N GLY A 132 -2.30 0.22 3.80
CA GLY A 132 -3.74 0.03 3.59
C GLY A 132 -4.36 1.08 2.67
N GLY A 133 -4.04 2.37 2.87
CA GLY A 133 -4.50 3.46 1.99
C GLY A 133 -3.95 3.32 0.57
N THR A 134 -2.67 3.03 0.44
CA THR A 134 -2.00 2.81 -0.85
C THR A 134 -2.62 1.63 -1.63
N ILE A 135 -2.93 0.52 -0.94
CA ILE A 135 -3.56 -0.66 -1.59
C ILE A 135 -5.00 -0.32 -2.05
N ARG A 136 -5.77 0.43 -1.24
CA ARG A 136 -7.09 0.92 -1.64
C ARG A 136 -7.01 1.82 -2.88
N ALA A 137 -6.03 2.70 -2.94
CA ALA A 137 -5.78 3.55 -4.10
C ALA A 137 -5.43 2.73 -5.35
N ALA A 138 -4.61 1.67 -5.21
CA ALA A 138 -4.29 0.75 -6.30
C ALA A 138 -5.52 -0.01 -6.81
N LEU A 139 -6.43 -0.42 -5.92
CA LEU A 139 -7.71 -1.01 -6.29
C LEU A 139 -8.60 0.00 -7.02
N GLY A 140 -8.62 1.25 -6.56
CA GLY A 140 -9.32 2.35 -7.22
C GLY A 140 -8.84 2.55 -8.66
N LEU A 141 -7.52 2.57 -8.87
CA LEU A 141 -6.91 2.62 -10.20
C LEU A 141 -7.32 1.41 -11.06
N ALA A 142 -7.21 0.20 -10.52
CA ALA A 142 -7.46 -1.03 -11.27
C ALA A 142 -8.94 -1.21 -11.69
N LEU A 143 -9.86 -0.73 -10.88
CA LEU A 143 -11.30 -0.92 -11.08
C LEU A 143 -12.02 0.35 -11.54
N GLY A 144 -11.34 1.49 -11.64
CA GLY A 144 -11.95 2.78 -12.00
C GLY A 144 -12.97 3.24 -10.94
N LEU A 145 -12.67 3.02 -9.65
CA LEU A 145 -13.63 3.34 -8.57
C LEU A 145 -13.52 4.81 -8.15
N GLU A 146 -14.68 5.33 -7.75
CA GLU A 146 -14.74 6.61 -7.04
C GLU A 146 -14.01 6.52 -5.69
N PRO A 147 -13.36 7.60 -5.23
CA PRO A 147 -12.54 7.59 -4.02
C PRO A 147 -13.25 7.05 -2.78
N GLU A 148 -14.51 7.43 -2.55
CA GLU A 148 -15.30 6.95 -1.41
C GLU A 148 -15.53 5.42 -1.45
N ALA A 149 -15.72 4.86 -2.64
CA ALA A 149 -15.90 3.42 -2.81
C ALA A 149 -14.64 2.62 -2.45
N CYS A 150 -13.45 3.19 -2.68
CA CYS A 150 -12.17 2.57 -2.32
C CYS A 150 -12.03 2.38 -0.80
N LEU A 151 -12.60 3.28 0.00
CA LEU A 151 -12.53 3.21 1.46
C LEU A 151 -13.35 2.05 2.06
N ALA A 152 -14.26 1.45 1.29
CA ALA A 152 -15.03 0.29 1.71
C ALA A 152 -14.21 -1.01 1.81
N PHE A 153 -13.02 -1.07 1.20
CA PHE A 153 -12.17 -2.26 1.29
C PHE A 153 -11.46 -2.35 2.64
N THR A 154 -11.56 -3.49 3.29
CA THR A 154 -10.75 -3.81 4.47
C THR A 154 -9.37 -4.29 4.04
N MET A 155 -8.31 -3.80 4.69
CA MET A 155 -6.92 -4.20 4.47
C MET A 155 -6.31 -4.66 5.79
N GLU A 156 -6.06 -5.96 5.89
CA GLU A 156 -5.39 -6.54 7.04
C GLU A 156 -3.86 -6.39 6.92
N ASN A 157 -3.18 -6.30 8.05
CA ASN A 157 -1.72 -6.29 8.06
C ASN A 157 -1.17 -7.59 7.46
N CYS A 158 -0.12 -7.48 6.68
CA CYS A 158 0.53 -8.61 6.02
C CYS A 158 -0.39 -9.41 5.08
N SER A 159 -1.52 -8.86 4.64
CA SER A 159 -2.34 -9.46 3.60
C SER A 159 -1.76 -9.19 2.20
N VAL A 160 -2.16 -10.02 1.24
CA VAL A 160 -1.75 -9.90 -0.17
C VAL A 160 -2.94 -9.47 -1.02
N THR A 161 -2.77 -8.37 -1.76
CA THR A 161 -3.65 -7.97 -2.86
C THR A 161 -2.86 -8.10 -4.16
N ARG A 162 -3.40 -8.87 -5.12
CA ARG A 162 -2.76 -9.10 -6.41
C ARG A 162 -3.57 -8.47 -7.53
N LEU A 163 -2.89 -7.63 -8.28
CA LEU A 163 -3.38 -6.98 -9.50
C LEU A 163 -2.51 -7.42 -10.66
N ASP A 164 -3.11 -7.94 -11.72
CA ASP A 164 -2.41 -8.22 -12.97
C ASP A 164 -2.72 -7.09 -13.96
N HIS A 165 -1.71 -6.57 -14.65
CA HIS A 165 -1.89 -5.66 -15.77
C HIS A 165 -1.74 -6.41 -17.08
N VAL A 166 -2.70 -6.24 -17.97
CA VAL A 166 -2.74 -6.90 -19.29
C VAL A 166 -2.64 -5.83 -20.37
N GLU A 167 -1.58 -5.88 -21.17
CA GLU A 167 -1.42 -5.00 -22.31
C GLU A 167 -2.20 -5.55 -23.53
N GLY A 168 -2.84 -4.63 -24.29
CA GLY A 168 -3.50 -4.96 -25.53
C GLY A 168 -5.01 -4.77 -25.54
N PRO A 169 -5.68 -4.99 -26.69
CA PRO A 169 -7.09 -4.65 -26.89
C PRO A 169 -8.09 -5.62 -26.24
N GLY A 170 -7.62 -6.55 -25.39
CA GLY A 170 -8.35 -7.75 -25.05
C GLY A 170 -9.64 -7.56 -24.24
N MET A 171 -9.63 -6.97 -23.07
CA MET A 171 -10.75 -7.10 -22.12
C MET A 171 -11.49 -5.78 -21.80
N GLY A 172 -11.22 -4.72 -22.54
CA GLY A 172 -11.83 -3.40 -22.32
C GLY A 172 -11.25 -2.62 -21.13
N HIS A 173 -10.35 -3.22 -20.35
CA HIS A 173 -9.58 -2.57 -19.29
C HIS A 173 -8.22 -3.25 -19.13
N GLY A 174 -7.20 -2.48 -18.72
CA GLY A 174 -5.82 -2.97 -18.59
C GLY A 174 -5.54 -3.75 -17.30
N TRP A 175 -6.47 -3.81 -16.35
CA TRP A 175 -6.23 -4.40 -15.04
C TRP A 175 -7.17 -5.57 -14.74
N ARG A 176 -6.65 -6.56 -14.02
CA ARG A 176 -7.41 -7.67 -13.44
C ARG A 176 -7.12 -7.75 -11.93
N VAL A 177 -8.15 -7.74 -11.12
CA VAL A 177 -8.05 -8.03 -9.69
C VAL A 177 -8.10 -9.54 -9.49
N VAL A 178 -6.99 -10.13 -9.06
CA VAL A 178 -6.89 -11.59 -8.85
C VAL A 178 -7.29 -11.97 -7.43
N THR A 179 -6.85 -11.18 -6.46
CA THR A 179 -7.23 -11.35 -5.06
C THR A 179 -7.12 -10.04 -4.30
N VAL A 180 -7.94 -9.88 -3.27
CA VAL A 180 -7.92 -8.73 -2.36
C VAL A 180 -7.81 -9.25 -0.94
N ASN A 181 -6.92 -8.61 -0.15
CA ASN A 181 -6.82 -8.84 1.29
C ASN A 181 -6.66 -10.31 1.70
N ARG A 182 -5.91 -11.10 0.91
CA ARG A 182 -5.68 -12.52 1.21
C ARG A 182 -4.71 -12.65 2.39
N PRO A 183 -5.08 -13.36 3.48
CA PRO A 183 -4.21 -13.50 4.63
C PRO A 183 -2.98 -14.37 4.31
N PRO A 184 -1.87 -14.21 5.05
CA PRO A 184 -0.71 -15.09 4.97
C PRO A 184 -1.10 -16.46 5.51
N ARG A 185 -0.90 -17.54 4.73
CA ARG A 185 -1.19 -18.92 5.11
C ARG A 185 0.01 -19.84 4.90
#